data_1103b15fd2b385cefd50bcd590c59bf3
#
_entry.id   1103b15fd2b385cefd50bcd590c59bf3
#
_cell.length_a   1.000
_cell.length_b   1.000
_cell.length_c   1.000
_cell.angle_alpha   90.00
_cell.angle_beta   90.00
_cell.angle_gamma   90.00
#
_symmetry.space_group_name_H-M   'P 1'
#
loop_
_entity.id
_entity.type
_entity.pdbx_description
1 polymer ?
#
loop_
_entity_poly.entity_id
_entity_poly.type
_entity_poly.pdbx_seq_one_letter_code
_entity_poly.pdbx_strand_id
1 'polypeptide(L)'
;PIAKGGTVAIPGGFGTGKTMTQHAIAKFCDADIIVYIGCGERGNEMTEVLEDFPKLIDPNSGKPLMQRTILIANTSNMPVAAREASINTGITIAEYFRDQGYDVAMMADSTSRWAEALREISGRLEEMPAEEGYPAYLPSRIASFYERSGSAKTLCGEEGSVTTIGAVSPAGGDFSEPVTENTRRFVNVFLALDKDLAYSRH
;
A
#
# COMPACT_ATOMS: atom_id res chain seq x y z
N PRO A 1 12.94 -10.79 -5.68
CA PRO A 1 13.31 -9.46 -6.16
C PRO A 1 12.06 -8.68 -6.61
N ILE A 2 12.04 -7.39 -6.32
CA ILE A 2 10.99 -6.47 -6.75
C ILE A 2 11.60 -5.57 -7.82
N ALA A 3 11.01 -5.57 -9.00
CA ALA A 3 11.46 -4.71 -10.10
C ALA A 3 10.83 -3.31 -9.96
N LYS A 4 11.57 -2.26 -10.34
CA LYS A 4 11.01 -0.90 -10.44
C LYS A 4 9.86 -0.87 -11.44
N GLY A 5 8.77 -0.22 -11.09
CA GLY A 5 7.55 -0.21 -11.88
C GLY A 5 6.67 -1.44 -11.72
N GLY A 6 7.07 -2.40 -10.87
CA GLY A 6 6.28 -3.59 -10.57
C GLY A 6 5.19 -3.37 -9.52
N THR A 7 4.40 -4.40 -9.32
CA THR A 7 3.33 -4.44 -8.32
C THR A 7 3.54 -5.60 -7.36
N VAL A 8 3.42 -5.34 -6.07
CA VAL A 8 3.65 -6.31 -4.99
C VAL A 8 2.48 -6.30 -4.03
N ALA A 9 2.02 -7.47 -3.64
CA ALA A 9 1.11 -7.63 -2.52
C ALA A 9 1.81 -8.38 -1.38
N ILE A 10 1.59 -7.91 -0.16
CA ILE A 10 2.06 -8.55 1.07
C ILE A 10 0.83 -8.94 1.90
N PRO A 11 0.19 -10.06 1.61
CA PRO A 11 -0.91 -10.54 2.41
C PRO A 11 -0.41 -11.25 3.65
N GLY A 12 -1.09 -11.04 4.75
CA GLY A 12 -0.80 -11.70 6.01
C GLY A 12 -1.86 -11.39 7.06
N GLY A 13 -2.09 -12.31 7.96
CA GLY A 13 -2.98 -12.13 9.10
C GLY A 13 -2.48 -11.05 10.06
N PHE A 14 -3.25 -10.79 11.09
CA PHE A 14 -2.83 -9.87 12.15
C PHE A 14 -1.54 -10.36 12.83
N GLY A 15 -0.60 -9.45 13.03
CA GLY A 15 0.66 -9.76 13.74
C GLY A 15 1.69 -10.56 12.93
N THR A 16 1.51 -10.74 11.62
CA THR A 16 2.47 -11.46 10.77
C THR A 16 3.65 -10.62 10.29
N GLY A 17 3.70 -9.33 10.66
CA GLY A 17 4.82 -8.46 10.34
C GLY A 17 4.73 -7.72 9.00
N LYS A 18 3.52 -7.52 8.46
CA LYS A 18 3.30 -6.75 7.22
C LYS A 18 3.95 -5.37 7.27
N THR A 19 3.63 -4.59 8.29
CA THR A 19 4.16 -3.24 8.48
C THR A 19 5.67 -3.25 8.60
N MET A 20 6.23 -4.18 9.38
CA MET A 20 7.69 -4.31 9.53
C MET A 20 8.37 -4.66 8.22
N THR A 21 7.76 -5.52 7.41
CA THR A 21 8.27 -5.88 6.08
C THR A 21 8.26 -4.66 5.15
N GLN A 22 7.20 -3.87 5.17
CA GLN A 22 7.12 -2.62 4.39
C GLN A 22 8.15 -1.59 4.86
N HIS A 23 8.36 -1.44 6.16
CA HIS A 23 9.41 -0.55 6.70
C HIS A 23 10.81 -1.00 6.28
N ALA A 24 11.09 -2.30 6.28
CA ALA A 24 12.36 -2.83 5.82
C ALA A 24 12.58 -2.56 4.31
N ILE A 25 11.55 -2.74 3.50
CA ILE A 25 11.60 -2.42 2.07
C ILE A 25 11.84 -0.92 1.88
N ALA A 26 11.13 -0.06 2.60
CA ALA A 26 11.31 1.39 2.55
C ALA A 26 12.75 1.80 2.89
N LYS A 27 13.34 1.18 3.90
CA LYS A 27 14.70 1.50 4.36
C LYS A 27 15.77 1.06 3.36
N PHE A 28 15.62 -0.12 2.76
CA PHE A 28 16.68 -0.73 1.94
C PHE A 28 16.45 -0.63 0.43
N CYS A 29 15.31 -0.09 -0.02
CA CYS A 29 15.07 0.10 -1.44
C CYS A 29 15.93 1.24 -2.02
N ASP A 30 16.18 1.18 -3.31
CA ASP A 30 16.92 2.17 -4.06
C ASP A 30 16.01 3.23 -4.73
N ALA A 31 14.76 3.32 -4.30
CA ALA A 31 13.83 4.34 -4.77
C ALA A 31 14.27 5.75 -4.30
N ASP A 32 14.06 6.74 -5.16
CA ASP A 32 14.38 8.13 -4.85
C ASP A 32 13.41 8.72 -3.83
N ILE A 33 12.13 8.38 -3.94
CA ILE A 33 11.04 8.88 -3.10
C ILE A 33 10.18 7.71 -2.63
N ILE A 34 9.77 7.79 -1.36
CA ILE A 34 8.86 6.84 -0.75
C ILE A 34 7.57 7.56 -0.43
N VAL A 35 6.44 7.00 -0.85
CA VAL A 35 5.11 7.42 -0.43
C VAL A 35 4.51 6.32 0.42
N TYR A 36 4.33 6.59 1.70
CA TYR A 36 3.73 5.65 2.64
C TYR A 36 2.33 6.09 3.01
N ILE A 37 1.35 5.24 2.77
CA ILE A 37 -0.06 5.48 3.07
C ILE A 37 -0.49 4.55 4.18
N GLY A 38 -0.78 5.11 5.36
CA GLY A 38 -1.50 4.42 6.40
C GLY A 38 -2.99 4.60 6.16
N CYS A 39 -3.66 3.56 5.67
CA CYS A 39 -5.08 3.60 5.32
C CYS A 39 -5.91 2.87 6.36
N GLY A 40 -6.63 3.63 7.19
CA GLY A 40 -7.49 3.08 8.23
C GLY A 40 -6.75 2.40 9.38
N GLU A 41 -5.50 2.77 9.57
CA GLU A 41 -4.66 2.23 10.64
C GLU A 41 -5.06 2.75 12.02
N ARG A 42 -4.67 2.02 13.04
CA ARG A 42 -4.89 2.44 14.42
C ARG A 42 -4.01 3.66 14.74
N GLY A 43 -4.53 4.57 15.55
CA GLY A 43 -3.80 5.79 15.90
C GLY A 43 -2.44 5.54 16.53
N ASN A 44 -2.31 4.53 17.39
CA ASN A 44 -1.03 4.15 17.99
C ASN A 44 -0.02 3.61 16.97
N GLU A 45 -0.46 2.80 15.99
CA GLU A 45 0.41 2.29 14.92
C GLU A 45 0.91 3.44 14.03
N MET A 46 0.05 4.40 13.71
CA MET A 46 0.47 5.60 12.97
C MET A 46 1.43 6.48 13.78
N THR A 47 1.24 6.58 15.09
CA THR A 47 2.17 7.31 15.97
C THR A 47 3.56 6.65 15.94
N GLU A 48 3.63 5.32 16.03
CA GLU A 48 4.89 4.59 15.94
C GLU A 48 5.60 4.86 14.60
N VAL A 49 4.86 4.84 13.49
CA VAL A 49 5.43 5.19 12.17
C VAL A 49 5.98 6.61 12.16
N LEU A 50 5.23 7.58 12.68
CA LEU A 50 5.64 8.98 12.74
C LEU A 50 6.87 9.22 13.64
N GLU A 51 7.05 8.40 14.68
CA GLU A 51 8.18 8.48 15.59
C GLU A 51 9.42 7.75 15.07
N ASP A 52 9.22 6.63 14.37
CA ASP A 52 10.30 5.74 13.96
C ASP A 52 10.90 6.13 12.60
N PHE A 53 10.10 6.56 11.64
CA PHE A 53 10.61 6.96 10.32
C PHE A 53 11.67 8.06 10.38
N PRO A 54 11.55 9.11 11.21
CA PRO A 54 12.62 10.12 11.36
C PRO A 54 13.92 9.57 11.94
N LYS A 55 13.86 8.48 12.71
CA LYS A 55 15.03 7.83 13.31
C LYS A 55 15.74 6.88 12.37
N LEU A 56 15.04 6.37 11.35
CA LEU A 56 15.62 5.49 10.35
C LEU A 56 16.59 6.27 9.47
N ILE A 57 17.78 5.71 9.30
CA ILE A 57 18.82 6.28 8.45
C ILE A 57 18.86 5.50 7.14
N ASP A 58 18.81 6.23 6.04
CA ASP A 58 18.98 5.66 4.72
C ASP A 58 20.42 5.14 4.57
N PRO A 59 20.64 3.84 4.36
CA PRO A 59 21.97 3.27 4.25
C PRO A 59 22.74 3.77 3.03
N ASN A 60 22.06 4.29 2.01
CA ASN A 60 22.69 4.77 0.79
C ASN A 60 23.19 6.23 0.92
N SER A 61 22.42 7.10 1.58
CA SER A 61 22.75 8.53 1.68
C SER A 61 23.30 8.93 3.05
N GLY A 62 23.12 8.09 4.07
CA GLY A 62 23.47 8.43 5.46
C GLY A 62 22.58 9.50 6.10
N LYS A 63 21.50 9.91 5.40
CA LYS A 63 20.54 10.91 5.87
C LYS A 63 19.30 10.25 6.45
N PRO A 64 18.52 10.96 7.29
CA PRO A 64 17.23 10.42 7.76
C PRO A 64 16.33 10.03 6.60
N LEU A 65 15.73 8.83 6.68
CA LEU A 65 14.83 8.30 5.65
C LEU A 65 13.64 9.25 5.39
N MET A 66 13.20 9.97 6.40
CA MET A 66 12.11 10.93 6.31
C MET A 66 12.36 12.07 5.31
N GLN A 67 13.58 12.38 4.97
CA GLN A 67 13.91 13.42 3.97
C GLN A 67 13.44 13.05 2.55
N ARG A 68 13.26 11.75 2.27
CA ARG A 68 12.74 11.25 0.99
C ARG A 68 11.40 10.55 1.11
N THR A 69 10.71 10.70 2.23
CA THR A 69 9.45 10.01 2.52
C THR A 69 8.31 10.99 2.65
N ILE A 70 7.18 10.66 2.03
CA ILE A 70 5.90 11.34 2.18
C ILE A 70 4.98 10.38 2.94
N LEU A 71 4.47 10.83 4.10
CA LEU A 71 3.54 10.08 4.91
C LEU A 71 2.12 10.62 4.72
N ILE A 72 1.20 9.73 4.37
CA ILE A 72 -0.23 10.01 4.35
C ILE A 72 -0.86 9.19 5.46
N ALA A 73 -1.26 9.88 6.52
CA ALA A 73 -1.83 9.25 7.70
C ALA A 73 -3.36 9.34 7.67
N ASN A 74 -4.02 8.21 7.44
CA ASN A 74 -5.45 8.06 7.63
C ASN A 74 -5.69 7.04 8.74
N THR A 75 -6.26 7.50 9.85
CA THR A 75 -6.56 6.64 11.00
C THR A 75 -7.98 6.08 10.93
N SER A 76 -8.22 5.01 11.68
CA SER A 76 -9.50 4.29 11.67
C SER A 76 -10.70 5.11 12.17
N ASN A 77 -10.46 6.20 12.90
CA ASN A 77 -11.50 7.11 13.40
C ASN A 77 -11.84 8.25 12.43
N MET A 78 -11.14 8.37 11.30
CA MET A 78 -11.45 9.35 10.27
C MET A 78 -12.66 8.93 9.43
N PRO A 79 -13.34 9.89 8.76
CA PRO A 79 -14.47 9.58 7.89
C PRO A 79 -14.12 8.58 6.79
N VAL A 80 -15.09 7.75 6.43
CA VAL A 80 -14.92 6.71 5.39
C VAL A 80 -14.50 7.30 4.04
N ALA A 81 -15.05 8.45 3.66
CA ALA A 81 -14.68 9.14 2.43
C ALA A 81 -13.20 9.57 2.42
N ALA A 82 -12.66 9.97 3.56
CA ALA A 82 -11.24 10.29 3.69
C ALA A 82 -10.36 9.04 3.54
N ARG A 83 -10.82 7.91 4.04
CA ARG A 83 -10.11 6.63 3.89
C ARG A 83 -10.06 6.20 2.43
N GLU A 84 -11.15 6.28 1.72
CA GLU A 84 -11.20 6.00 0.28
C GLU A 84 -10.30 6.96 -0.51
N ALA A 85 -10.34 8.25 -0.21
CA ALA A 85 -9.54 9.26 -0.88
C ALA A 85 -8.03 9.14 -0.61
N SER A 86 -7.60 8.62 0.53
CA SER A 86 -6.19 8.54 0.92
C SER A 86 -5.34 7.73 -0.07
N ILE A 87 -5.88 6.63 -0.56
CA ILE A 87 -5.22 5.77 -1.55
C ILE A 87 -5.03 6.52 -2.88
N ASN A 88 -6.08 7.17 -3.36
CA ASN A 88 -6.02 7.93 -4.62
C ASN A 88 -5.09 9.14 -4.51
N THR A 89 -5.09 9.81 -3.38
CA THR A 89 -4.16 10.91 -3.09
C THR A 89 -2.72 10.44 -3.13
N GLY A 90 -2.42 9.31 -2.48
CA GLY A 90 -1.06 8.76 -2.45
C GLY A 90 -0.54 8.37 -3.81
N ILE A 91 -1.33 7.68 -4.61
CA ILE A 91 -0.89 7.29 -5.95
C ILE A 91 -0.74 8.49 -6.89
N THR A 92 -1.55 9.50 -6.73
CA THR A 92 -1.43 10.75 -7.50
C THR A 92 -0.14 11.50 -7.17
N ILE A 93 0.24 11.56 -5.90
CA ILE A 93 1.52 12.14 -5.49
C ILE A 93 2.69 11.31 -6.05
N ALA A 94 2.58 9.99 -6.00
CA ALA A 94 3.60 9.10 -6.57
C ALA A 94 3.79 9.34 -8.08
N GLU A 95 2.71 9.48 -8.83
CA GLU A 95 2.74 9.78 -10.25
C GLU A 95 3.33 11.17 -10.55
N TYR A 96 3.05 12.16 -9.71
CA TYR A 96 3.63 13.50 -9.84
C TYR A 96 5.16 13.45 -9.81
N PHE A 97 5.75 12.71 -8.89
CA PHE A 97 7.20 12.55 -8.82
C PHE A 97 7.76 11.66 -9.93
N ARG A 98 7.03 10.62 -10.34
CA ARG A 98 7.40 9.81 -11.51
C ARG A 98 7.53 10.69 -12.75
N ASP A 99 6.60 11.60 -12.97
CA ASP A 99 6.59 12.49 -14.14
C ASP A 99 7.75 13.49 -14.12
N GLN A 100 8.43 13.65 -13.00
CA GLN A 100 9.68 14.39 -12.85
C GLN A 100 10.94 13.54 -13.06
N GLY A 101 10.80 12.27 -13.39
CA GLY A 101 11.92 11.35 -13.61
C GLY A 101 12.41 10.61 -12.36
N TYR A 102 11.68 10.65 -11.25
CA TYR A 102 12.04 9.91 -10.05
C TYR A 102 11.50 8.49 -10.04
N ASP A 103 12.24 7.61 -9.38
CA ASP A 103 11.77 6.29 -9.00
C ASP A 103 11.05 6.36 -7.66
N VAL A 104 9.76 6.08 -7.66
CA VAL A 104 8.91 6.17 -6.48
C VAL A 104 8.50 4.79 -6.00
N ALA A 105 8.70 4.50 -4.73
CA ALA A 105 8.13 3.35 -4.05
C ALA A 105 6.89 3.80 -3.25
N MET A 106 5.72 3.30 -3.62
CA MET A 106 4.48 3.59 -2.92
C MET A 106 4.05 2.39 -2.11
N MET A 107 3.79 2.62 -0.84
CA MET A 107 3.36 1.59 0.11
C MET A 107 1.99 1.94 0.67
N ALA A 108 1.07 0.98 0.63
CA ALA A 108 -0.26 1.14 1.21
C ALA A 108 -0.46 0.11 2.34
N ASP A 109 -0.71 0.57 3.53
CA ASP A 109 -0.98 -0.25 4.70
C ASP A 109 -2.32 0.17 5.34
N SER A 110 -3.43 -0.53 5.13
CA SER A 110 -3.56 -1.69 4.25
C SER A 110 -4.66 -1.46 3.20
N THR A 111 -4.54 -2.10 2.07
CA THR A 111 -5.55 -2.01 1.01
C THR A 111 -6.87 -2.67 1.40
N SER A 112 -6.87 -3.58 2.36
CA SER A 112 -8.10 -4.16 2.91
C SER A 112 -8.98 -3.12 3.59
N ARG A 113 -8.41 -2.15 4.27
CA ARG A 113 -9.15 -1.05 4.89
C ARG A 113 -9.76 -0.11 3.85
N TRP A 114 -9.07 0.10 2.75
CA TRP A 114 -9.63 0.80 1.61
C TRP A 114 -10.82 0.05 1.00
N ALA A 115 -10.72 -1.26 0.82
CA ALA A 115 -11.82 -2.08 0.32
C ALA A 115 -13.03 -2.07 1.28
N GLU A 116 -12.80 -2.10 2.59
CA GLU A 116 -13.87 -1.92 3.59
C GLU A 116 -14.56 -0.55 3.45
N ALA A 117 -13.80 0.50 3.16
CA ALA A 117 -14.38 1.82 2.90
C ALA A 117 -15.27 1.83 1.64
N LEU A 118 -14.83 1.19 0.57
CA LEU A 118 -15.65 1.01 -0.64
C LEU A 118 -16.94 0.24 -0.34
N ARG A 119 -16.86 -0.81 0.46
CA ARG A 119 -18.04 -1.58 0.90
C ARG A 119 -19.03 -0.73 1.69
N GLU A 120 -18.55 0.08 2.62
CA GLU A 120 -19.39 0.96 3.42
C GLU A 120 -20.05 2.05 2.57
N ILE A 121 -19.31 2.68 1.66
CA ILE A 121 -19.85 3.70 0.75
C ILE A 121 -20.91 3.11 -0.15
N SER A 122 -20.66 1.97 -0.78
CA SER A 122 -21.64 1.29 -1.64
C SER A 122 -22.90 0.88 -0.88
N GLY A 123 -22.74 0.43 0.37
CA GLY A 123 -23.87 0.12 1.25
C GLY A 123 -24.74 1.33 1.56
N ARG A 124 -24.13 2.49 1.81
CA ARG A 124 -24.88 3.76 2.04
C ARG A 124 -25.56 4.29 0.80
N LEU A 125 -25.03 3.99 -0.37
CA LEU A 125 -25.65 4.33 -1.66
C LEU A 125 -26.67 3.30 -2.12
N GLU A 126 -26.94 2.27 -1.30
CA GLU A 126 -27.90 1.19 -1.60
C GLU A 126 -27.57 0.46 -2.92
N GLU A 127 -26.30 0.38 -3.28
CA GLU A 127 -25.86 -0.40 -4.43
C GLU A 127 -26.00 -1.90 -4.16
N MET A 128 -26.30 -2.68 -5.19
CA MET A 128 -26.43 -4.13 -5.04
C MET A 128 -25.10 -4.75 -4.58
N PRO A 129 -25.08 -5.44 -3.43
CA PRO A 129 -23.85 -6.06 -2.94
C PRO A 129 -23.50 -7.30 -3.77
N ALA A 130 -22.21 -7.51 -3.98
CA ALA A 130 -21.66 -8.73 -4.53
C ALA A 130 -21.14 -9.65 -3.40
N GLU A 131 -20.10 -10.42 -3.66
CA GLU A 131 -19.50 -11.36 -2.72
C GLU A 131 -19.06 -10.66 -1.41
N GLU A 132 -19.42 -11.23 -0.28
CA GLU A 132 -19.16 -10.71 1.08
C GLU A 132 -19.59 -9.24 1.31
N GLY A 133 -20.58 -8.78 0.56
CA GLY A 133 -21.08 -7.41 0.67
C GLY A 133 -20.22 -6.34 0.01
N TYR A 134 -19.16 -6.72 -0.67
CA TYR A 134 -18.35 -5.79 -1.46
C TYR A 134 -19.10 -5.35 -2.73
N PRO A 135 -18.82 -4.14 -3.26
CA PRO A 135 -19.41 -3.74 -4.54
C PRO A 135 -18.89 -4.60 -5.68
N ALA A 136 -19.73 -4.81 -6.71
CA ALA A 136 -19.37 -5.59 -7.89
C ALA A 136 -18.16 -5.02 -8.65
N TYR A 137 -17.87 -3.73 -8.46
CA TYR A 137 -16.71 -3.05 -9.07
C TYR A 137 -15.42 -3.14 -8.24
N LEU A 138 -15.39 -3.88 -7.11
CA LEU A 138 -14.17 -4.03 -6.30
C LEU A 138 -12.97 -4.51 -7.13
N PRO A 139 -13.09 -5.56 -7.98
CA PRO A 139 -11.96 -6.00 -8.80
C PRO A 139 -11.43 -4.91 -9.72
N SER A 140 -12.29 -4.14 -10.37
CA SER A 140 -11.89 -3.07 -11.26
C SER A 140 -11.23 -1.90 -10.52
N ARG A 141 -11.65 -1.61 -9.30
CA ARG A 141 -11.01 -0.59 -8.45
C ARG A 141 -9.61 -1.00 -8.01
N ILE A 142 -9.44 -2.26 -7.61
CA ILE A 142 -8.13 -2.82 -7.26
C ILE A 142 -7.21 -2.82 -8.49
N ALA A 143 -7.70 -3.26 -9.63
CA ALA A 143 -6.96 -3.24 -10.89
C ALA A 143 -6.52 -1.81 -11.26
N SER A 144 -7.42 -0.85 -11.21
CA SER A 144 -7.12 0.56 -11.51
C SER A 144 -6.02 1.13 -10.62
N PHE A 145 -6.01 0.76 -9.35
CA PHE A 145 -4.99 1.18 -8.40
C PHE A 145 -3.61 0.61 -8.76
N TYR A 146 -3.51 -0.70 -8.99
CA TYR A 146 -2.24 -1.34 -9.31
C TYR A 146 -1.76 -1.02 -10.74
N GLU A 147 -2.64 -0.82 -11.68
CA GLU A 147 -2.30 -0.45 -13.07
C GLU A 147 -1.66 0.93 -13.20
N ARG A 148 -1.81 1.81 -12.22
CA ARG A 148 -1.12 3.11 -12.17
C ARG A 148 0.37 2.97 -11.89
N SER A 149 0.84 1.80 -11.47
CA SER A 149 2.25 1.48 -11.34
C SER A 149 2.87 1.21 -12.71
N GLY A 150 4.12 1.54 -12.85
CA GLY A 150 4.85 1.25 -14.08
C GLY A 150 6.10 2.10 -14.22
N SER A 151 6.91 1.75 -15.19
CA SER A 151 8.04 2.56 -15.64
C SER A 151 7.66 3.27 -16.92
N ALA A 152 7.87 4.57 -16.97
CA ALA A 152 7.49 5.40 -18.09
C ALA A 152 8.59 6.39 -18.46
N LYS A 153 8.68 6.69 -19.75
CA LYS A 153 9.49 7.80 -20.22
C LYS A 153 8.68 9.10 -20.10
N THR A 154 9.21 10.06 -19.39
CA THR A 154 8.55 11.33 -19.14
C THR A 154 8.57 12.22 -20.38
N LEU A 155 7.74 13.27 -20.36
CA LEU A 155 7.73 14.28 -21.44
C LEU A 155 9.08 15.00 -21.58
N CYS A 156 9.87 15.09 -20.51
CA CYS A 156 11.23 15.64 -20.54
C CYS A 156 12.28 14.66 -21.05
N GLY A 157 11.91 13.42 -21.37
CA GLY A 157 12.80 12.41 -21.92
C GLY A 157 13.53 11.57 -20.86
N GLU A 158 13.33 11.83 -19.59
CA GLU A 158 13.85 11.03 -18.47
C GLU A 158 12.98 9.80 -18.21
N GLU A 159 13.51 8.81 -17.54
CA GLU A 159 12.74 7.65 -17.09
C GLU A 159 12.35 7.82 -15.62
N GLY A 160 11.09 7.52 -15.32
CA GLY A 160 10.56 7.50 -13.97
C GLY A 160 9.73 6.25 -13.74
N SER A 161 9.57 5.84 -12.48
CA SER A 161 8.79 4.65 -12.15
C SER A 161 7.97 4.83 -10.87
N VAL A 162 6.84 4.13 -10.82
CA VAL A 162 6.06 3.91 -9.60
C VAL A 162 6.00 2.41 -9.33
N THR A 163 6.52 2.00 -8.19
CA THR A 163 6.42 0.63 -7.68
C THR A 163 5.42 0.61 -6.55
N THR A 164 4.35 -0.16 -6.69
CA THR A 164 3.29 -0.23 -5.69
C THR A 164 3.43 -1.48 -4.84
N ILE A 165 3.44 -1.29 -3.53
CA ILE A 165 3.51 -2.35 -2.53
C ILE A 165 2.29 -2.22 -1.63
N GLY A 166 1.34 -3.13 -1.77
CA GLY A 166 0.11 -3.14 -0.99
C GLY A 166 0.12 -4.22 0.08
N ALA A 167 -0.04 -3.84 1.34
CA ALA A 167 -0.34 -4.80 2.38
C ALA A 167 -1.82 -5.19 2.31
N VAL A 168 -2.09 -6.46 2.48
CA VAL A 168 -3.45 -7.01 2.53
C VAL A 168 -3.64 -7.72 3.86
N SER A 169 -4.74 -7.43 4.54
CA SER A 169 -5.07 -8.02 5.84
C SER A 169 -6.32 -8.90 5.71
N PRO A 170 -6.19 -10.14 5.21
CA PRO A 170 -7.33 -11.04 5.06
C PRO A 170 -7.92 -11.41 6.42
N ALA A 171 -9.24 -11.38 6.54
CA ALA A 171 -9.93 -11.77 7.73
C ALA A 171 -9.63 -13.25 8.06
N GLY A 172 -9.25 -13.53 9.31
CA GLY A 172 -8.89 -14.88 9.72
C GLY A 172 -7.63 -15.47 9.06
N GLY A 173 -6.92 -14.70 8.25
CA GLY A 173 -5.78 -15.19 7.47
C GLY A 173 -6.18 -15.99 6.23
N ASP A 174 -7.43 -15.92 5.82
CA ASP A 174 -7.96 -16.62 4.65
C ASP A 174 -7.64 -15.87 3.36
N PHE A 175 -6.73 -16.41 2.55
CA PHE A 175 -6.34 -15.82 1.27
C PHE A 175 -7.37 -16.02 0.14
N SER A 176 -8.46 -16.72 0.38
CA SER A 176 -9.56 -16.86 -0.57
C SER A 176 -10.62 -15.74 -0.46
N GLU A 177 -10.45 -14.84 0.51
CA GLU A 177 -11.37 -13.69 0.64
C GLU A 177 -11.27 -12.75 -0.58
N PRO A 178 -12.35 -12.00 -0.93
CA PRO A 178 -12.42 -11.29 -2.21
C PRO A 178 -11.31 -10.29 -2.47
N VAL A 179 -10.87 -9.55 -1.45
CA VAL A 179 -9.81 -8.53 -1.62
C VAL A 179 -8.48 -9.18 -1.96
N THR A 180 -8.10 -10.21 -1.22
CA THR A 180 -6.83 -10.92 -1.43
C THR A 180 -6.83 -11.69 -2.75
N GLU A 181 -7.92 -12.37 -3.07
CA GLU A 181 -8.04 -13.11 -4.32
C GLU A 181 -7.96 -12.19 -5.54
N ASN A 182 -8.69 -11.08 -5.54
CA ASN A 182 -8.62 -10.11 -6.63
C ASN A 182 -7.25 -9.43 -6.71
N THR A 183 -6.66 -9.06 -5.58
CA THR A 183 -5.30 -8.49 -5.57
C THR A 183 -4.28 -9.44 -6.19
N ARG A 184 -4.37 -10.73 -5.88
CA ARG A 184 -3.47 -11.75 -6.45
C ARG A 184 -3.50 -11.80 -7.98
N ARG A 185 -4.63 -11.48 -8.60
CA ARG A 185 -4.77 -11.47 -10.08
C ARG A 185 -4.04 -10.31 -10.74
N PHE A 186 -3.85 -9.20 -10.04
CA PHE A 186 -3.35 -7.94 -10.60
C PHE A 186 -1.91 -7.60 -10.20
N VAL A 187 -1.31 -8.34 -9.28
CA VAL A 187 0.07 -8.10 -8.85
C VAL A 187 1.04 -9.06 -9.49
N ASN A 188 2.26 -8.58 -9.72
CA ASN A 188 3.33 -9.38 -10.28
C ASN A 188 4.04 -10.25 -9.23
N VAL A 189 4.06 -9.77 -7.99
CA VAL A 189 4.72 -10.44 -6.87
C VAL A 189 3.75 -10.57 -5.70
N PHE A 190 3.68 -11.75 -5.13
CA PHE A 190 2.79 -12.07 -4.02
C PHE A 190 3.62 -12.66 -2.88
N LEU A 191 3.87 -11.85 -1.83
CA LEU A 191 4.68 -12.20 -0.68
C LEU A 191 3.80 -12.59 0.50
N ALA A 192 3.24 -13.78 0.47
CA ALA A 192 2.38 -14.27 1.53
C ALA A 192 3.17 -14.50 2.82
N LEU A 193 2.74 -13.83 3.90
CA LEU A 193 3.34 -13.99 5.22
C LEU A 193 2.65 -15.14 5.95
N ASP A 194 3.46 -16.08 6.40
CA ASP A 194 3.00 -17.25 7.13
C ASP A 194 2.83 -16.94 8.62
N LYS A 195 1.68 -17.34 9.17
CA LYS A 195 1.33 -17.07 10.56
C LYS A 195 2.17 -17.91 11.55
N ASP A 196 2.42 -19.16 11.21
CA ASP A 196 3.14 -20.08 12.09
C ASP A 196 4.62 -19.71 12.18
N LEU A 197 5.20 -19.29 11.06
CA LEU A 197 6.56 -18.74 11.03
C LEU A 197 6.65 -17.45 11.85
N ALA A 198 5.70 -16.55 11.70
CA ALA A 198 5.68 -15.32 12.47
C ALA A 198 5.58 -15.56 13.97
N TYR A 199 4.76 -16.52 14.42
CA TYR A 199 4.63 -16.86 15.83
C TYR A 199 5.84 -17.60 16.39
N SER A 200 6.57 -18.34 15.56
CA SER A 200 7.86 -18.93 15.92
C SER A 200 9.03 -17.94 15.85
N ARG A 201 8.76 -16.67 15.56
CA ARG A 201 9.75 -15.58 15.46
C ARG A 201 10.82 -15.80 14.38
N HIS A 202 10.40 -16.34 13.24
CA HIS A 202 11.22 -16.46 12.04
C HIS A 202 10.99 -15.32 11.07
#